data_0d9fe2109fd374db5d0bcbe8507b8aa5
#
_entry.id   0d9fe2109fd374db5d0bcbe8507b8aa5
#
_cell.length_a   1.000
_cell.length_b   1.000
_cell.length_c   1.000
_cell.angle_alpha   90.00
_cell.angle_beta   90.00
_cell.angle_gamma   90.00
#
_symmetry.space_group_name_H-M   'P 1'
#
loop_
_entity.id
_entity.type
_entity.pdbx_description
1 polymer ?
#
loop_
_entity_poly.entity_id
_entity_poly.type
_entity_poly.pdbx_seq_one_letter_code
_entity_poly.pdbx_strand_id
1 'polypeptide(L)'
;MSVQLDPVARLPDAAVWRHGHAQGQQQALLLLLLALGAIVLLYHATFWSMLELWSRSQTFAHGFLIVPISCWLAWRQRARLAALAPQPSRPGLLLLGVLGLAWLLADAANVPVVEQYAATAMLPACVLAILGPPAVRLLAFPLAYLFLAVPFGEVFLDPLIDFTAAFTVTALQWTGVPVFRDGSNFSLPTGNWSVVEACSGLRYLIAALALGALFAHVNFHSARRRLAVMAAALLVPILANGVRAYLIVMLGHLSDMRLAVGIDHLIYGWLFFGLVALLLFWLAARWRELPPARAVPPARPARLSAGAASPRAAVRASVACLLLAAVWPVLALASHRDDAPKLPAVVLTLSDPPAWHRLPDAPPAWQAPYAGTPARFAAMYARQDGDGAPVGLQLHWYARQARDAELLTHQASPYGARWMPLAQGVRHVNLAGGQTGVRESVLAHGGERLLVWRVYRQGGVVTARPVLVKLLLAQAKLLGRRQDGADIIVFAAYDELAPPPRAQLQAFMRAALPVIEQRLQELPHGP
;
A
#
# COMPACT_ATOMS: atom_id res chain seq x y z
N MET A 1 -10.89 -74.21 -42.17
CA MET A 1 -10.08 -73.02 -41.85
C MET A 1 -10.82 -72.25 -40.74
N SER A 2 -10.48 -72.54 -39.46
CA SER A 2 -11.10 -71.98 -38.27
C SER A 2 -10.32 -70.72 -37.87
N VAL A 3 -10.97 -69.55 -37.99
CA VAL A 3 -10.45 -68.25 -37.52
C VAL A 3 -10.60 -68.22 -36.01
N GLN A 4 -9.50 -68.26 -35.30
CA GLN A 4 -9.38 -68.06 -33.88
C GLN A 4 -9.53 -66.53 -33.62
N LEU A 5 -10.64 -66.10 -32.97
CA LEU A 5 -10.81 -64.75 -32.49
C LEU A 5 -9.95 -64.56 -31.21
N ASP A 6 -9.02 -63.64 -31.26
CA ASP A 6 -8.21 -63.20 -30.14
C ASP A 6 -9.10 -62.68 -28.98
N PRO A 7 -8.71 -62.93 -27.72
CA PRO A 7 -9.52 -62.52 -26.55
C PRO A 7 -9.48 -60.97 -26.44
N VAL A 8 -10.69 -60.40 -26.44
CA VAL A 8 -10.97 -59.00 -26.15
C VAL A 8 -10.16 -58.56 -24.91
N ALA A 9 -9.21 -57.63 -25.14
CA ALA A 9 -8.48 -56.96 -24.06
C ALA A 9 -9.50 -56.37 -23.08
N ARG A 10 -9.57 -56.94 -21.86
CA ARG A 10 -10.47 -56.48 -20.82
C ARG A 10 -10.13 -55.04 -20.48
N LEU A 11 -11.02 -54.11 -20.82
CA LEU A 11 -10.93 -52.74 -20.32
C LEU A 11 -10.93 -52.81 -18.79
N PRO A 12 -9.99 -52.13 -18.11
CA PRO A 12 -9.92 -52.16 -16.64
C PRO A 12 -11.23 -51.65 -16.06
N ASP A 13 -11.71 -52.32 -15.00
CA ASP A 13 -12.98 -52.06 -14.33
C ASP A 13 -13.16 -50.57 -14.02
N ALA A 14 -14.29 -49.99 -14.41
CA ALA A 14 -14.67 -48.60 -14.16
C ALA A 14 -14.62 -48.23 -12.65
N ALA A 15 -14.71 -49.24 -11.76
CA ALA A 15 -14.60 -49.09 -10.32
C ALA A 15 -13.14 -48.82 -9.90
N VAL A 16 -12.14 -49.52 -10.47
CA VAL A 16 -10.71 -49.32 -10.19
C VAL A 16 -10.28 -47.95 -10.66
N TRP A 17 -10.79 -47.50 -11.81
CA TRP A 17 -10.53 -46.14 -12.30
C TRP A 17 -11.08 -45.05 -11.39
N ARG A 18 -12.31 -45.22 -10.83
CA ARG A 18 -12.91 -44.26 -9.90
C ARG A 18 -12.15 -44.16 -8.58
N HIS A 19 -11.70 -45.29 -8.03
CA HIS A 19 -10.92 -45.30 -6.78
C HIS A 19 -9.53 -44.65 -6.95
N GLY A 20 -8.83 -44.95 -8.03
CA GLY A 20 -7.54 -44.35 -8.32
C GLY A 20 -7.58 -42.82 -8.52
N HIS A 21 -8.64 -42.32 -9.19
CA HIS A 21 -8.87 -40.88 -9.37
C HIS A 21 -9.22 -40.19 -8.04
N ALA A 22 -10.05 -40.79 -7.19
CA ALA A 22 -10.39 -40.22 -5.88
C ALA A 22 -9.18 -40.12 -4.96
N GLN A 23 -8.32 -41.14 -4.92
CA GLN A 23 -7.07 -41.12 -4.14
C GLN A 23 -6.07 -40.07 -4.66
N GLY A 24 -5.87 -39.97 -5.98
CA GLY A 24 -4.98 -38.98 -6.57
C GLY A 24 -5.43 -37.53 -6.31
N GLN A 25 -6.75 -37.31 -6.31
CA GLN A 25 -7.32 -36.00 -5.99
C GLN A 25 -7.16 -35.64 -4.51
N GLN A 26 -7.46 -36.58 -3.60
CA GLN A 26 -7.25 -36.37 -2.16
C GLN A 26 -5.79 -36.04 -1.84
N GLN A 27 -4.86 -36.78 -2.45
CA GLN A 27 -3.43 -36.52 -2.33
C GLN A 27 -3.04 -35.12 -2.84
N ALA A 28 -3.56 -34.70 -4.00
CA ALA A 28 -3.29 -33.37 -4.55
C ALA A 28 -3.84 -32.24 -3.67
N LEU A 29 -5.01 -32.42 -3.06
CA LEU A 29 -5.58 -31.46 -2.12
C LEU A 29 -4.76 -31.38 -0.82
N LEU A 30 -4.32 -32.51 -0.29
CA LEU A 30 -3.44 -32.53 0.88
C LEU A 30 -2.11 -31.81 0.59
N LEU A 31 -1.49 -32.11 -0.55
CA LEU A 31 -0.26 -31.46 -0.98
C LEU A 31 -0.44 -29.96 -1.18
N LEU A 32 -1.60 -29.52 -1.70
CA LEU A 32 -1.93 -28.11 -1.81
C LEU A 32 -2.03 -27.46 -0.43
N LEU A 33 -2.74 -28.07 0.53
CA LEU A 33 -2.87 -27.53 1.89
C LEU A 33 -1.50 -27.42 2.57
N LEU A 34 -0.64 -28.44 2.42
CA LEU A 34 0.73 -28.41 2.92
C LEU A 34 1.57 -27.29 2.26
N ALA A 35 1.43 -27.11 0.94
CA ALA A 35 2.14 -26.05 0.22
C ALA A 35 1.65 -24.65 0.62
N LEU A 36 0.33 -24.45 0.78
CA LEU A 36 -0.23 -23.19 1.28
C LEU A 36 0.23 -22.89 2.71
N GLY A 37 0.19 -23.89 3.60
CA GLY A 37 0.72 -23.76 4.97
C GLY A 37 2.21 -23.42 5.00
N ALA A 38 3.01 -24.07 4.15
CA ALA A 38 4.43 -23.77 4.02
C ALA A 38 4.69 -22.33 3.50
N ILE A 39 3.91 -21.84 2.53
CA ILE A 39 4.00 -20.44 2.07
C ILE A 39 3.69 -19.50 3.25
N VAL A 40 2.64 -19.75 4.02
CA VAL A 40 2.29 -18.91 5.18
C VAL A 40 3.42 -18.92 6.21
N LEU A 41 4.06 -20.07 6.46
CA LEU A 41 5.18 -20.20 7.39
C LEU A 41 6.46 -19.53 6.86
N LEU A 42 6.80 -19.72 5.59
CA LEU A 42 8.00 -19.12 4.98
C LEU A 42 7.90 -17.59 4.93
N TYR A 43 6.71 -17.04 4.72
CA TYR A 43 6.45 -15.60 4.65
C TYR A 43 5.75 -15.09 5.92
N HIS A 44 5.92 -15.76 7.06
CA HIS A 44 5.22 -15.46 8.32
C HIS A 44 5.37 -14.01 8.76
N ALA A 45 6.56 -13.41 8.60
CA ALA A 45 6.80 -12.01 8.97
C ALA A 45 5.91 -11.04 8.17
N THR A 46 5.72 -11.30 6.86
CA THR A 46 4.84 -10.50 6.00
C THR A 46 3.37 -10.67 6.41
N PHE A 47 2.90 -11.90 6.65
CA PHE A 47 1.53 -12.13 7.11
C PHE A 47 1.30 -11.61 8.54
N TRP A 48 2.31 -11.67 9.40
CA TRP A 48 2.25 -11.10 10.74
C TRP A 48 2.10 -9.59 10.71
N SER A 49 2.83 -8.90 9.83
CA SER A 49 2.70 -7.45 9.65
C SER A 49 1.28 -7.03 9.24
N MET A 50 0.57 -7.86 8.45
CA MET A 50 -0.85 -7.62 8.14
C MET A 50 -1.73 -7.78 9.38
N LEU A 51 -1.55 -8.86 10.17
CA LEU A 51 -2.29 -9.09 11.41
C LEU A 51 -2.08 -7.96 12.42
N GLU A 52 -0.85 -7.48 12.56
CA GLU A 52 -0.52 -6.37 13.43
C GLU A 52 -1.24 -5.09 13.00
N LEU A 53 -1.25 -4.79 11.70
CA LEU A 53 -1.94 -3.62 11.17
C LEU A 53 -3.46 -3.74 11.31
N TRP A 54 -4.05 -4.93 11.12
CA TRP A 54 -5.48 -5.16 11.36
C TRP A 54 -5.86 -4.96 12.83
N SER A 55 -4.96 -5.30 13.76
CA SER A 55 -5.22 -5.14 15.19
C SER A 55 -5.11 -3.69 15.68
N ARG A 56 -4.22 -2.90 15.07
CA ARG A 56 -3.95 -1.52 15.49
C ARG A 56 -4.80 -0.49 14.74
N SER A 57 -5.16 -0.77 13.49
CA SER A 57 -5.87 0.18 12.63
C SER A 57 -7.33 -0.19 12.47
N GLN A 58 -8.22 0.68 12.92
CA GLN A 58 -9.65 0.52 12.68
C GLN A 58 -10.01 0.53 11.18
N THR A 59 -9.20 1.13 10.33
CA THR A 59 -9.40 1.17 8.86
C THR A 59 -9.23 -0.20 8.25
N PHE A 60 -8.29 -1.01 8.75
CA PHE A 60 -7.94 -2.31 8.18
C PHE A 60 -8.44 -3.53 8.97
N ALA A 61 -9.18 -3.31 10.06
CA ALA A 61 -9.72 -4.39 10.90
C ALA A 61 -10.62 -5.39 10.15
N HIS A 62 -11.22 -5.00 9.01
CA HIS A 62 -11.99 -5.88 8.14
C HIS A 62 -11.17 -7.07 7.62
N GLY A 63 -9.84 -6.97 7.56
CA GLY A 63 -8.95 -8.05 7.16
C GLY A 63 -9.15 -9.33 7.97
N PHE A 64 -9.48 -9.22 9.26
CA PHE A 64 -9.84 -10.37 10.10
C PHE A 64 -11.06 -11.16 9.60
N LEU A 65 -11.97 -10.53 8.86
CA LEU A 65 -13.16 -11.18 8.32
C LEU A 65 -12.91 -11.75 6.92
N ILE A 66 -12.04 -11.14 6.13
CA ILE A 66 -11.79 -11.54 4.74
C ILE A 66 -11.27 -12.97 4.66
N VAL A 67 -10.27 -13.32 5.47
CA VAL A 67 -9.64 -14.65 5.44
C VAL A 67 -10.64 -15.75 5.80
N PRO A 68 -11.38 -15.72 6.94
CA PRO A 68 -12.38 -16.72 7.27
C PRO A 68 -13.50 -16.84 6.21
N ILE A 69 -13.95 -15.70 5.67
CA ILE A 69 -14.99 -15.68 4.62
C ILE A 69 -14.46 -16.35 3.35
N SER A 70 -13.24 -16.06 2.92
CA SER A 70 -12.61 -16.70 1.76
C SER A 70 -12.48 -18.22 1.96
N CYS A 71 -12.00 -18.64 3.14
CA CYS A 71 -11.90 -20.05 3.48
C CYS A 71 -13.27 -20.75 3.47
N TRP A 72 -14.30 -20.10 4.03
CA TRP A 72 -15.67 -20.63 4.02
C TRP A 72 -16.24 -20.75 2.61
N LEU A 73 -16.04 -19.74 1.75
CA LEU A 73 -16.47 -19.78 0.35
C LEU A 73 -15.76 -20.88 -0.44
N ALA A 74 -14.45 -21.05 -0.21
CA ALA A 74 -13.69 -22.15 -0.81
C ALA A 74 -14.20 -23.52 -0.31
N TRP A 75 -14.45 -23.63 1.00
CA TRP A 75 -15.03 -24.84 1.61
C TRP A 75 -16.40 -25.22 1.03
N ARG A 76 -17.25 -24.25 0.74
CA ARG A 76 -18.54 -24.49 0.06
C ARG A 76 -18.38 -25.16 -1.32
N GLN A 77 -17.25 -24.95 -1.97
CA GLN A 77 -16.95 -25.55 -3.29
C GLN A 77 -16.21 -26.90 -3.18
N ARG A 78 -15.96 -27.43 -1.98
CA ARG A 78 -15.14 -28.63 -1.77
C ARG A 78 -15.59 -29.85 -2.57
N ALA A 79 -16.89 -30.08 -2.69
CA ALA A 79 -17.42 -31.22 -3.45
C ALA A 79 -17.16 -31.07 -4.96
N ARG A 80 -17.31 -29.85 -5.50
CA ARG A 80 -16.99 -29.57 -6.91
C ARG A 80 -15.46 -29.60 -7.14
N LEU A 81 -14.70 -29.09 -6.20
CA LEU A 81 -13.24 -29.13 -6.26
C LEU A 81 -12.72 -30.57 -6.24
N ALA A 82 -13.30 -31.44 -5.40
CA ALA A 82 -12.97 -32.86 -5.32
C ALA A 82 -13.36 -33.65 -6.59
N ALA A 83 -14.26 -33.13 -7.42
CA ALA A 83 -14.64 -33.74 -8.70
C ALA A 83 -13.73 -33.33 -9.87
N LEU A 84 -12.83 -32.34 -9.69
CA LEU A 84 -11.91 -31.88 -10.72
C LEU A 84 -10.63 -32.74 -10.71
N ALA A 85 -10.19 -33.21 -11.89
CA ALA A 85 -8.89 -33.83 -12.01
C ALA A 85 -7.77 -32.77 -11.90
N PRO A 86 -6.72 -33.00 -11.08
CA PRO A 86 -5.59 -32.09 -10.99
C PRO A 86 -4.89 -31.91 -12.35
N GLN A 87 -4.59 -30.67 -12.69
CA GLN A 87 -3.91 -30.30 -13.95
C GLN A 87 -2.72 -29.38 -13.62
N PRO A 88 -1.62 -29.89 -13.07
CA PRO A 88 -0.45 -29.10 -12.74
C PRO A 88 -0.02 -28.19 -13.88
N SER A 89 0.27 -26.92 -13.56
CA SER A 89 0.42 -25.85 -14.54
C SER A 89 1.80 -25.20 -14.44
N ARG A 90 2.59 -25.25 -15.52
CA ARG A 90 3.86 -24.52 -15.60
C ARG A 90 3.70 -22.99 -15.47
N PRO A 91 2.69 -22.35 -16.11
CA PRO A 91 2.40 -20.94 -15.86
C PRO A 91 2.17 -20.61 -14.38
N GLY A 92 1.58 -21.51 -13.59
CA GLY A 92 1.44 -21.31 -12.14
C GLY A 92 2.78 -21.26 -11.41
N LEU A 93 3.72 -22.15 -11.76
CA LEU A 93 5.08 -22.12 -11.22
C LEU A 93 5.84 -20.85 -11.64
N LEU A 94 5.73 -20.45 -12.91
CA LEU A 94 6.34 -19.21 -13.38
C LEU A 94 5.79 -18.00 -12.62
N LEU A 95 4.47 -17.93 -12.46
CA LEU A 95 3.82 -16.84 -11.69
C LEU A 95 4.31 -16.83 -10.25
N LEU A 96 4.42 -17.99 -9.60
CA LEU A 96 4.94 -18.10 -8.24
C LEU A 96 6.39 -17.57 -8.15
N GLY A 97 7.24 -17.90 -9.14
CA GLY A 97 8.60 -17.38 -9.21
C GLY A 97 8.67 -15.87 -9.37
N VAL A 98 7.84 -15.31 -10.26
CA VAL A 98 7.75 -13.85 -10.48
C VAL A 98 7.25 -13.13 -9.22
N LEU A 99 6.25 -13.70 -8.54
CA LEU A 99 5.73 -13.14 -7.29
C LEU A 99 6.76 -13.20 -6.16
N GLY A 100 7.55 -14.28 -6.09
CA GLY A 100 8.64 -14.38 -5.13
C GLY A 100 9.74 -13.35 -5.39
N LEU A 101 10.11 -13.14 -6.64
CA LEU A 101 11.03 -12.07 -7.01
C LEU A 101 10.46 -10.69 -6.65
N ALA A 102 9.17 -10.45 -6.95
CA ALA A 102 8.51 -9.19 -6.58
C ALA A 102 8.51 -8.97 -5.06
N TRP A 103 8.27 -10.03 -4.28
CA TRP A 103 8.35 -9.99 -2.82
C TRP A 103 9.77 -9.65 -2.36
N LEU A 104 10.81 -10.31 -2.90
CA LEU A 104 12.22 -10.04 -2.54
C LEU A 104 12.61 -8.60 -2.86
N LEU A 105 12.22 -8.08 -4.02
CA LEU A 105 12.48 -6.69 -4.40
C LEU A 105 11.75 -5.70 -3.49
N ALA A 106 10.53 -6.01 -3.10
CA ALA A 106 9.73 -5.18 -2.19
C ALA A 106 10.32 -5.17 -0.77
N ASP A 107 10.75 -6.34 -0.27
CA ASP A 107 11.44 -6.48 1.02
C ASP A 107 12.77 -5.70 1.03
N ALA A 108 13.58 -5.84 -0.02
CA ALA A 108 14.81 -5.07 -0.17
C ALA A 108 14.55 -3.54 -0.27
N ALA A 109 13.45 -3.13 -0.89
CA ALA A 109 13.04 -1.73 -1.00
C ALA A 109 12.33 -1.18 0.25
N ASN A 110 12.03 -2.01 1.26
CA ASN A 110 11.17 -1.69 2.40
C ASN A 110 9.79 -1.15 1.94
N VAL A 111 9.07 -1.91 1.10
CA VAL A 111 7.73 -1.55 0.61
C VAL A 111 6.70 -2.60 1.05
N PRO A 112 6.19 -2.52 2.30
CA PRO A 112 5.37 -3.57 2.91
C PRO A 112 4.12 -3.94 2.13
N VAL A 113 3.44 -2.96 1.52
CA VAL A 113 2.21 -3.20 0.74
C VAL A 113 2.47 -4.12 -0.45
N VAL A 114 3.59 -3.94 -1.17
CA VAL A 114 3.95 -4.80 -2.31
C VAL A 114 4.36 -6.19 -1.84
N GLU A 115 5.10 -6.31 -0.70
CA GLU A 115 5.40 -7.60 -0.07
C GLU A 115 4.12 -8.38 0.27
N GLN A 116 3.15 -7.70 0.90
CA GLN A 116 1.87 -8.28 1.33
C GLN A 116 1.03 -8.73 0.13
N TYR A 117 0.96 -7.91 -0.93
CA TYR A 117 0.28 -8.30 -2.17
C TYR A 117 0.96 -9.49 -2.86
N ALA A 118 2.29 -9.49 -2.94
CA ALA A 118 3.04 -10.57 -3.56
C ALA A 118 2.86 -11.89 -2.78
N ALA A 119 3.00 -11.88 -1.45
CA ALA A 119 2.78 -13.04 -0.59
C ALA A 119 1.34 -13.57 -0.68
N THR A 120 0.34 -12.67 -0.67
CA THR A 120 -1.07 -13.04 -0.83
C THR A 120 -1.32 -13.65 -2.20
N ALA A 121 -0.72 -13.11 -3.28
CA ALA A 121 -0.86 -13.60 -4.64
C ALA A 121 -0.16 -14.96 -4.87
N MET A 122 0.82 -15.32 -4.04
CA MET A 122 1.42 -16.67 -4.10
C MET A 122 0.42 -17.77 -3.76
N LEU A 123 -0.61 -17.49 -2.94
CA LEU A 123 -1.64 -18.46 -2.60
C LEU A 123 -2.46 -18.92 -3.83
N PRO A 124 -3.09 -18.03 -4.61
CA PRO A 124 -3.74 -18.42 -5.87
C PRO A 124 -2.76 -18.96 -6.92
N ALA A 125 -1.51 -18.48 -6.97
CA ALA A 125 -0.50 -19.03 -7.86
C ALA A 125 -0.16 -20.48 -7.52
N CYS A 126 -0.09 -20.83 -6.24
CA CYS A 126 0.09 -22.20 -5.75
C CYS A 126 -1.10 -23.11 -6.14
N VAL A 127 -2.35 -22.62 -6.00
CA VAL A 127 -3.54 -23.33 -6.48
C VAL A 127 -3.46 -23.58 -7.99
N LEU A 128 -3.04 -22.58 -8.77
CA LEU A 128 -2.85 -22.69 -10.21
C LEU A 128 -1.76 -23.70 -10.56
N ALA A 129 -0.66 -23.70 -9.83
CA ALA A 129 0.48 -24.59 -10.10
C ALA A 129 0.15 -26.06 -9.84
N ILE A 130 -0.58 -26.37 -8.75
CA ILE A 130 -0.84 -27.73 -8.29
C ILE A 130 -2.13 -28.30 -8.89
N LEU A 131 -3.24 -27.53 -8.83
CA LEU A 131 -4.55 -27.99 -9.29
C LEU A 131 -4.93 -27.52 -10.69
N GLY A 132 -4.29 -26.44 -11.18
CA GLY A 132 -4.45 -25.91 -12.52
C GLY A 132 -5.63 -24.94 -12.73
N PRO A 133 -5.83 -24.48 -13.99
CA PRO A 133 -6.81 -23.44 -14.31
C PRO A 133 -8.26 -23.75 -13.97
N PRO A 134 -8.76 -25.01 -14.06
CA PRO A 134 -10.14 -25.31 -13.68
C PRO A 134 -10.42 -25.05 -12.19
N ALA A 135 -9.47 -25.37 -11.31
CA ALA A 135 -9.59 -25.12 -9.87
C ALA A 135 -9.58 -23.61 -9.57
N VAL A 136 -8.69 -22.85 -10.20
CA VAL A 136 -8.63 -21.40 -10.04
C VAL A 136 -9.92 -20.75 -10.53
N ARG A 137 -10.49 -21.18 -11.66
CA ARG A 137 -11.78 -20.66 -12.13
C ARG A 137 -12.92 -20.97 -11.16
N LEU A 138 -12.96 -22.17 -10.59
CA LEU A 138 -13.94 -22.56 -9.56
C LEU A 138 -13.81 -21.71 -8.29
N LEU A 139 -12.58 -21.42 -7.86
CA LEU A 139 -12.24 -20.67 -6.66
C LEU A 139 -11.94 -19.18 -6.97
N ALA A 140 -12.29 -18.68 -8.17
CA ALA A 140 -11.88 -17.34 -8.62
C ALA A 140 -12.30 -16.24 -7.63
N PHE A 141 -13.53 -16.27 -7.12
CA PHE A 141 -14.00 -15.26 -6.18
C PHE A 141 -13.31 -15.37 -4.81
N PRO A 142 -13.29 -16.51 -4.09
CA PRO A 142 -12.59 -16.59 -2.80
C PRO A 142 -11.10 -16.26 -2.91
N LEU A 143 -10.42 -16.61 -3.99
CA LEU A 143 -9.02 -16.27 -4.21
C LEU A 143 -8.83 -14.76 -4.49
N ALA A 144 -9.71 -14.15 -5.29
CA ALA A 144 -9.69 -12.72 -5.54
C ALA A 144 -10.08 -11.92 -4.28
N TYR A 145 -11.01 -12.43 -3.47
CA TYR A 145 -11.47 -11.78 -2.26
C TYR A 145 -10.37 -11.66 -1.19
N LEU A 146 -9.40 -12.58 -1.16
CA LEU A 146 -8.23 -12.53 -0.27
C LEU A 146 -7.42 -11.24 -0.45
N PHE A 147 -7.38 -10.65 -1.65
CA PHE A 147 -6.63 -9.43 -1.89
C PHE A 147 -7.20 -8.21 -1.12
N LEU A 148 -8.47 -8.26 -0.73
CA LEU A 148 -9.06 -7.22 0.13
C LEU A 148 -8.59 -7.31 1.59
N ALA A 149 -7.91 -8.39 1.99
CA ALA A 149 -7.26 -8.51 3.30
C ALA A 149 -5.95 -7.71 3.37
N VAL A 150 -5.31 -7.47 2.22
CA VAL A 150 -4.08 -6.67 2.18
C VAL A 150 -4.42 -5.22 2.52
N PRO A 151 -3.75 -4.61 3.51
CA PRO A 151 -3.93 -3.20 3.84
C PRO A 151 -3.55 -2.32 2.66
N PHE A 152 -4.52 -1.67 2.07
CA PHE A 152 -4.32 -0.76 0.94
C PHE A 152 -5.22 0.46 1.09
N GLY A 153 -4.93 1.49 0.33
CA GLY A 153 -5.82 2.65 0.23
C GLY A 153 -5.27 3.93 0.83
N GLU A 154 -4.13 3.90 1.53
CA GLU A 154 -3.47 5.12 2.03
C GLU A 154 -3.17 6.12 0.90
N VAL A 155 -2.90 5.62 -0.31
CA VAL A 155 -2.72 6.46 -1.51
C VAL A 155 -3.97 7.29 -1.87
N PHE A 156 -5.14 6.89 -1.42
CA PHE A 156 -6.40 7.60 -1.62
C PHE A 156 -6.72 8.58 -0.50
N LEU A 157 -5.92 8.63 0.56
CA LEU A 157 -6.19 9.44 1.74
C LEU A 157 -6.26 10.93 1.40
N ASP A 158 -5.21 11.49 0.79
CA ASP A 158 -5.16 12.90 0.40
C ASP A 158 -6.27 13.28 -0.59
N PRO A 159 -6.50 12.54 -1.70
CA PRO A 159 -7.64 12.79 -2.57
C PRO A 159 -9.01 12.75 -1.89
N LEU A 160 -9.21 11.86 -0.91
CA LEU A 160 -10.48 11.77 -0.17
C LEU A 160 -10.64 12.90 0.83
N ILE A 161 -9.57 13.36 1.47
CA ILE A 161 -9.55 14.55 2.33
C ILE A 161 -9.93 15.78 1.50
N ASP A 162 -9.26 15.98 0.36
CA ASP A 162 -9.52 17.10 -0.54
C ASP A 162 -10.95 17.11 -1.08
N PHE A 163 -11.44 15.94 -1.50
CA PHE A 163 -12.83 15.78 -1.94
C PHE A 163 -13.80 16.13 -0.82
N THR A 164 -13.58 15.62 0.39
CA THR A 164 -14.46 15.86 1.54
C THR A 164 -14.48 17.33 1.90
N ALA A 165 -13.33 18.01 1.92
CA ALA A 165 -13.24 19.45 2.17
C ALA A 165 -13.96 20.25 1.09
N ALA A 166 -13.71 19.95 -0.20
CA ALA A 166 -14.35 20.61 -1.34
C ALA A 166 -15.87 20.44 -1.30
N PHE A 167 -16.36 19.22 -1.08
CA PHE A 167 -17.79 18.92 -0.96
C PHE A 167 -18.44 19.71 0.18
N THR A 168 -17.83 19.70 1.35
CA THR A 168 -18.34 20.38 2.55
C THR A 168 -18.43 21.89 2.32
N VAL A 169 -17.37 22.50 1.80
CA VAL A 169 -17.33 23.95 1.49
C VAL A 169 -18.40 24.32 0.46
N THR A 170 -18.52 23.55 -0.61
CA THR A 170 -19.54 23.79 -1.65
C THR A 170 -20.95 23.68 -1.08
N ALA A 171 -21.22 22.67 -0.25
CA ALA A 171 -22.53 22.50 0.39
C ALA A 171 -22.85 23.64 1.38
N LEU A 172 -21.86 24.13 2.14
CA LEU A 172 -22.02 25.30 3.01
C LEU A 172 -22.33 26.57 2.21
N GLN A 173 -21.64 26.80 1.09
CA GLN A 173 -21.91 27.94 0.23
C GLN A 173 -23.33 27.89 -0.35
N TRP A 174 -23.81 26.70 -0.77
CA TRP A 174 -25.19 26.54 -1.25
C TRP A 174 -26.25 26.82 -0.18
N THR A 175 -25.91 26.60 1.10
CA THR A 175 -26.81 26.92 2.22
C THR A 175 -26.62 28.32 2.77
N GLY A 176 -25.84 29.18 2.09
CA GLY A 176 -25.67 30.61 2.42
C GLY A 176 -24.68 30.87 3.56
N VAL A 177 -23.90 29.90 4.00
CA VAL A 177 -22.87 30.09 5.04
C VAL A 177 -21.58 30.60 4.38
N PRO A 178 -21.07 31.79 4.77
CA PRO A 178 -19.80 32.28 4.27
C PRO A 178 -18.66 31.41 4.80
N VAL A 179 -17.82 30.92 3.87
CA VAL A 179 -16.71 30.01 4.22
C VAL A 179 -15.48 30.37 3.39
N PHE A 180 -14.34 30.47 4.07
CA PHE A 180 -13.02 30.60 3.44
C PHE A 180 -12.30 29.28 3.54
N ARG A 181 -11.75 28.78 2.42
CA ARG A 181 -11.02 27.50 2.36
C ARG A 181 -9.54 27.73 2.09
N ASP A 182 -8.70 27.04 2.86
CA ASP A 182 -7.25 26.92 2.63
C ASP A 182 -6.83 25.45 2.72
N GLY A 183 -6.71 24.79 1.58
CA GLY A 183 -6.40 23.35 1.51
C GLY A 183 -7.51 22.47 2.08
N SER A 184 -7.19 21.65 3.09
CA SER A 184 -8.14 20.83 3.85
C SER A 184 -8.79 21.56 5.02
N ASN A 185 -8.37 22.81 5.30
CA ASN A 185 -8.97 23.66 6.33
C ASN A 185 -9.95 24.63 5.73
N PHE A 186 -10.90 25.03 6.56
CA PHE A 186 -11.82 26.09 6.20
C PHE A 186 -12.32 26.81 7.46
N SER A 187 -12.58 28.09 7.31
CA SER A 187 -13.01 28.97 8.39
C SER A 187 -14.43 29.45 8.13
N LEU A 188 -15.25 29.36 9.16
CA LEU A 188 -16.60 29.92 9.24
C LEU A 188 -16.62 31.05 10.27
N PRO A 189 -17.64 31.91 10.29
CA PRO A 189 -17.80 32.92 11.34
C PRO A 189 -17.84 32.36 12.76
N THR A 190 -18.25 31.10 12.92
CA THR A 190 -18.37 30.39 14.19
C THR A 190 -17.14 29.60 14.60
N GLY A 191 -16.12 29.44 13.73
CA GLY A 191 -14.90 28.71 14.07
C GLY A 191 -14.16 28.12 12.88
N ASN A 192 -12.99 27.54 13.18
CA ASN A 192 -12.10 26.91 12.21
C ASN A 192 -12.28 25.40 12.21
N TRP A 193 -12.25 24.80 11.02
CA TRP A 193 -12.43 23.39 10.79
C TRP A 193 -11.28 22.81 9.95
N SER A 194 -10.99 21.55 10.19
CA SER A 194 -9.99 20.80 9.41
C SER A 194 -10.49 19.40 9.08
N VAL A 195 -10.33 18.98 7.83
CA VAL A 195 -10.58 17.60 7.43
C VAL A 195 -9.29 16.81 7.62
N VAL A 196 -9.27 16.00 8.66
CA VAL A 196 -8.15 15.11 9.01
C VAL A 196 -8.39 13.70 8.49
N GLU A 197 -7.37 12.82 8.60
CA GLU A 197 -7.44 11.42 8.17
C GLU A 197 -8.70 10.69 8.66
N ALA A 198 -9.06 10.85 9.93
CA ALA A 198 -10.26 10.24 10.51
C ALA A 198 -11.57 10.65 9.84
N CYS A 199 -11.57 11.81 9.15
CA CYS A 199 -12.71 12.36 8.42
C CYS A 199 -12.67 12.08 6.91
N SER A 200 -11.63 11.41 6.40
CA SER A 200 -11.49 11.08 4.97
C SER A 200 -12.55 10.11 4.45
N GLY A 201 -13.15 9.29 5.32
CA GLY A 201 -14.11 8.24 4.95
C GLY A 201 -13.46 6.96 4.40
N LEU A 202 -12.13 6.88 4.31
CA LEU A 202 -11.40 5.73 3.76
C LEU A 202 -11.80 4.41 4.44
N ARG A 203 -11.94 4.39 5.77
CA ARG A 203 -12.39 3.22 6.54
C ARG A 203 -13.71 2.64 6.05
N TYR A 204 -14.67 3.50 5.83
CA TYR A 204 -16.03 3.11 5.40
C TYR A 204 -16.06 2.69 3.94
N LEU A 205 -15.24 3.33 3.11
CA LEU A 205 -15.07 2.97 1.71
C LEU A 205 -14.53 1.54 1.56
N ILE A 206 -13.46 1.20 2.27
CA ILE A 206 -12.84 -0.13 2.19
C ILE A 206 -13.80 -1.20 2.73
N ALA A 207 -14.47 -0.94 3.85
CA ALA A 207 -15.46 -1.86 4.42
C ALA A 207 -16.65 -2.07 3.46
N ALA A 208 -17.15 -1.00 2.84
CA ALA A 208 -18.24 -1.09 1.86
C ALA A 208 -17.83 -1.85 0.59
N LEU A 209 -16.60 -1.69 0.11
CA LEU A 209 -16.07 -2.46 -1.02
C LEU A 209 -15.98 -3.95 -0.69
N ALA A 210 -15.50 -4.30 0.51
CA ALA A 210 -15.40 -5.68 0.95
C ALA A 210 -16.79 -6.33 1.08
N LEU A 211 -17.73 -5.67 1.76
CA LEU A 211 -19.11 -6.14 1.89
C LEU A 211 -19.82 -6.16 0.53
N GLY A 212 -19.62 -5.15 -0.30
CA GLY A 212 -20.19 -5.03 -1.64
C GLY A 212 -19.75 -6.16 -2.56
N ALA A 213 -18.47 -6.53 -2.53
CA ALA A 213 -17.93 -7.65 -3.30
C ALA A 213 -18.57 -8.98 -2.88
N LEU A 214 -18.66 -9.23 -1.56
CA LEU A 214 -19.30 -10.42 -1.02
C LEU A 214 -20.79 -10.46 -1.37
N PHE A 215 -21.51 -9.35 -1.16
CA PHE A 215 -22.93 -9.23 -1.45
C PHE A 215 -23.22 -9.44 -2.94
N ALA A 216 -22.42 -8.81 -3.82
CA ALA A 216 -22.54 -8.96 -5.27
C ALA A 216 -22.30 -10.40 -5.72
N HIS A 217 -21.32 -11.09 -5.12
CA HIS A 217 -21.03 -12.49 -5.46
C HIS A 217 -22.16 -13.43 -5.05
N VAL A 218 -22.73 -13.23 -3.85
CA VAL A 218 -23.73 -14.14 -3.30
C VAL A 218 -25.12 -13.94 -3.94
N ASN A 219 -25.49 -12.69 -4.30
CA ASN A 219 -26.86 -12.36 -4.69
C ASN A 219 -27.07 -12.17 -6.20
N PHE A 220 -26.00 -12.04 -6.99
CA PHE A 220 -26.12 -11.78 -8.44
C PHE A 220 -25.31 -12.76 -9.27
N HIS A 221 -25.85 -13.12 -10.44
CA HIS A 221 -25.17 -13.92 -11.46
C HIS A 221 -24.70 -13.05 -12.64
N SER A 222 -25.46 -12.00 -12.96
CA SER A 222 -25.16 -11.05 -14.03
C SER A 222 -23.95 -10.17 -13.69
N ALA A 223 -22.96 -10.12 -14.58
CA ALA A 223 -21.79 -9.26 -14.43
C ALA A 223 -22.16 -7.78 -14.33
N ARG A 224 -23.17 -7.33 -15.08
CA ARG A 224 -23.65 -5.93 -15.07
C ARG A 224 -24.18 -5.54 -13.69
N ARG A 225 -24.99 -6.41 -13.05
CA ARG A 225 -25.53 -6.13 -11.71
C ARG A 225 -24.43 -6.18 -10.63
N ARG A 226 -23.49 -7.12 -10.74
CA ARG A 226 -22.32 -7.15 -9.86
C ARG A 226 -21.53 -5.86 -9.97
N LEU A 227 -21.27 -5.39 -11.19
CA LEU A 227 -20.54 -4.14 -11.42
C LEU A 227 -21.31 -2.93 -10.88
N ALA A 228 -22.64 -2.88 -11.05
CA ALA A 228 -23.48 -1.81 -10.52
C ALA A 228 -23.43 -1.75 -8.98
N VAL A 229 -23.48 -2.89 -8.29
CA VAL A 229 -23.34 -2.97 -6.83
C VAL A 229 -21.95 -2.57 -6.39
N MET A 230 -20.90 -2.98 -7.10
CA MET A 230 -19.52 -2.56 -6.80
C MET A 230 -19.32 -1.07 -7.01
N ALA A 231 -19.86 -0.49 -8.09
CA ALA A 231 -19.83 0.95 -8.33
C ALA A 231 -20.59 1.72 -7.23
N ALA A 232 -21.75 1.22 -6.80
CA ALA A 232 -22.49 1.82 -5.69
C ALA A 232 -21.71 1.68 -4.35
N ALA A 233 -21.09 0.53 -4.09
CA ALA A 233 -20.24 0.33 -2.90
C ALA A 233 -18.97 1.21 -2.90
N LEU A 234 -18.54 1.68 -4.06
CA LEU A 234 -17.47 2.66 -4.20
C LEU A 234 -17.97 4.10 -4.01
N LEU A 235 -19.01 4.49 -4.73
CA LEU A 235 -19.44 5.89 -4.83
C LEU A 235 -20.26 6.35 -3.62
N VAL A 236 -21.17 5.49 -3.12
CA VAL A 236 -22.08 5.87 -2.02
C VAL A 236 -21.33 6.23 -0.74
N PRO A 237 -20.32 5.49 -0.26
CA PRO A 237 -19.57 5.89 0.94
C PRO A 237 -18.81 7.21 0.77
N ILE A 238 -18.26 7.49 -0.42
CA ILE A 238 -17.55 8.75 -0.69
C ILE A 238 -18.51 9.94 -0.59
N LEU A 239 -19.66 9.86 -1.26
CA LEU A 239 -20.68 10.91 -1.21
C LEU A 239 -21.27 11.04 0.19
N ALA A 240 -21.57 9.93 0.84
CA ALA A 240 -22.08 9.90 2.21
C ALA A 240 -21.10 10.54 3.21
N ASN A 241 -19.79 10.35 3.02
CA ASN A 241 -18.79 11.01 3.86
C ASN A 241 -18.80 12.53 3.68
N GLY A 242 -18.94 13.04 2.45
CA GLY A 242 -19.10 14.47 2.19
C GLY A 242 -20.35 15.04 2.87
N VAL A 243 -21.50 14.34 2.74
CA VAL A 243 -22.75 14.73 3.43
C VAL A 243 -22.58 14.71 4.96
N ARG A 244 -21.95 13.68 5.51
CA ARG A 244 -21.66 13.58 6.95
C ARG A 244 -20.81 14.76 7.42
N ALA A 245 -19.74 15.08 6.70
CA ALA A 245 -18.85 16.19 7.05
C ALA A 245 -19.60 17.51 7.03
N TYR A 246 -20.41 17.77 5.99
CA TYR A 246 -21.29 18.93 5.92
C TYR A 246 -22.25 19.01 7.12
N LEU A 247 -22.94 17.90 7.45
CA LEU A 247 -23.88 17.87 8.58
C LEU A 247 -23.21 18.18 9.92
N ILE A 248 -22.00 17.65 10.16
CA ILE A 248 -21.23 17.91 11.40
C ILE A 248 -20.86 19.39 11.48
N VAL A 249 -20.37 19.99 10.39
CA VAL A 249 -19.98 21.40 10.37
C VAL A 249 -21.21 22.31 10.52
N MET A 250 -22.31 21.98 9.86
CA MET A 250 -23.56 22.72 9.97
C MET A 250 -24.13 22.65 11.40
N LEU A 251 -24.10 21.49 12.03
CA LEU A 251 -24.51 21.32 13.42
C LEU A 251 -23.63 22.16 14.37
N GLY A 252 -22.31 22.17 14.12
CA GLY A 252 -21.38 23.03 14.84
C GLY A 252 -21.70 24.52 14.65
N HIS A 253 -21.96 24.94 13.42
CA HIS A 253 -22.31 26.32 13.08
C HIS A 253 -23.62 26.78 13.78
N LEU A 254 -24.67 25.95 13.71
CA LEU A 254 -25.98 26.27 14.30
C LEU A 254 -26.01 26.20 15.83
N SER A 255 -25.08 25.49 16.46
CA SER A 255 -25.00 25.32 17.91
C SER A 255 -23.91 26.16 18.59
N ASP A 256 -23.29 27.11 17.87
CA ASP A 256 -22.12 27.85 18.36
C ASP A 256 -21.04 26.91 18.94
N MET A 257 -20.71 25.85 18.21
CA MET A 257 -19.70 24.82 18.54
C MET A 257 -20.05 23.93 19.75
N ARG A 258 -21.20 24.12 20.41
CA ARG A 258 -21.55 23.39 21.64
C ARG A 258 -21.79 21.90 21.40
N LEU A 259 -22.37 21.52 20.27
CA LEU A 259 -22.69 20.13 19.92
C LEU A 259 -21.63 19.47 19.05
N ALA A 260 -20.65 20.21 18.52
CA ALA A 260 -19.61 19.69 17.64
C ALA A 260 -18.38 19.14 18.36
N VAL A 261 -18.21 19.48 19.66
CA VAL A 261 -17.03 19.19 20.49
C VAL A 261 -17.35 18.08 21.50
N GLY A 262 -17.89 16.95 21.10
CA GLY A 262 -18.29 15.91 22.04
C GLY A 262 -17.92 14.48 21.61
N ILE A 263 -18.15 13.57 22.53
CA ILE A 263 -17.97 12.10 22.52
C ILE A 263 -18.46 11.43 21.21
N ASP A 264 -19.15 12.13 20.37
CA ASP A 264 -20.12 11.59 19.44
C ASP A 264 -19.58 11.38 18.04
N HIS A 265 -18.35 11.84 17.73
CA HIS A 265 -17.80 11.71 16.39
C HIS A 265 -17.64 10.24 15.95
N LEU A 266 -17.26 9.36 16.89
CA LEU A 266 -17.18 7.92 16.64
C LEU A 266 -18.56 7.29 16.53
N ILE A 267 -19.47 7.56 17.48
CA ILE A 267 -20.82 6.97 17.55
C ILE A 267 -21.65 7.41 16.34
N TYR A 268 -21.71 8.70 16.05
CA TYR A 268 -22.42 9.21 14.86
C TYR A 268 -21.82 8.67 13.55
N GLY A 269 -20.49 8.51 13.48
CA GLY A 269 -19.84 7.89 12.33
C GLY A 269 -20.31 6.46 12.11
N TRP A 270 -20.29 5.62 13.13
CA TRP A 270 -20.70 4.21 13.04
C TRP A 270 -22.19 4.07 12.71
N LEU A 271 -23.05 4.81 13.40
CA LEU A 271 -24.50 4.78 13.16
C LEU A 271 -24.85 5.26 11.77
N PHE A 272 -24.28 6.41 11.35
CA PHE A 272 -24.52 7.00 10.04
C PHE A 272 -24.11 6.04 8.90
N PHE A 273 -22.88 5.51 8.94
CA PHE A 273 -22.43 4.59 7.90
C PHE A 273 -23.08 3.22 8.00
N GLY A 274 -23.47 2.77 9.20
CA GLY A 274 -24.29 1.58 9.38
C GLY A 274 -25.63 1.72 8.66
N LEU A 275 -26.29 2.87 8.81
CA LEU A 275 -27.55 3.18 8.11
C LEU A 275 -27.36 3.27 6.60
N VAL A 276 -26.31 3.97 6.13
CA VAL A 276 -25.99 4.08 4.71
C VAL A 276 -25.74 2.70 4.09
N ALA A 277 -24.95 1.85 4.76
CA ALA A 277 -24.69 0.49 4.29
C ALA A 277 -25.96 -0.36 4.29
N LEU A 278 -26.78 -0.25 5.34
CA LEU A 278 -28.07 -0.95 5.42
C LEU A 278 -28.97 -0.57 4.24
N LEU A 279 -29.13 0.73 3.98
CA LEU A 279 -29.95 1.24 2.88
C LEU A 279 -29.41 0.79 1.52
N LEU A 280 -28.08 0.87 1.33
CA LEU A 280 -27.42 0.43 0.10
C LEU A 280 -27.71 -1.05 -0.20
N PHE A 281 -27.47 -1.92 0.77
CA PHE A 281 -27.65 -3.35 0.57
C PHE A 281 -29.13 -3.77 0.59
N TRP A 282 -29.98 -3.07 1.33
CA TRP A 282 -31.43 -3.28 1.27
C TRP A 282 -31.98 -2.93 -0.11
N LEU A 283 -31.56 -1.80 -0.69
CA LEU A 283 -31.96 -1.41 -2.04
C LEU A 283 -31.41 -2.39 -3.10
N ALA A 284 -30.13 -2.75 -2.98
CA ALA A 284 -29.52 -3.75 -3.86
C ALA A 284 -30.20 -5.13 -3.75
N ALA A 285 -30.68 -5.50 -2.56
CA ALA A 285 -31.42 -6.75 -2.35
C ALA A 285 -32.75 -6.82 -3.13
N ARG A 286 -33.36 -5.65 -3.45
CA ARG A 286 -34.56 -5.60 -4.30
C ARG A 286 -34.30 -6.08 -5.71
N TRP A 287 -33.07 -6.04 -6.18
CA TRP A 287 -32.65 -6.48 -7.52
C TRP A 287 -32.03 -7.88 -7.52
N ARG A 288 -32.24 -8.67 -6.45
CA ARG A 288 -31.74 -10.05 -6.38
C ARG A 288 -32.15 -10.85 -7.61
N GLU A 289 -31.20 -11.62 -8.09
CA GLU A 289 -31.50 -12.61 -9.13
C GLU A 289 -31.91 -13.93 -8.46
N LEU A 290 -33.05 -14.46 -8.88
CA LEU A 290 -33.41 -15.83 -8.53
C LEU A 290 -32.32 -16.76 -9.08
N PRO A 291 -31.87 -17.77 -8.31
CA PRO A 291 -30.95 -18.75 -8.85
C PRO A 291 -31.55 -19.28 -10.16
N PRO A 292 -30.77 -19.34 -11.25
CA PRO A 292 -31.25 -19.95 -12.47
C PRO A 292 -31.79 -21.33 -12.07
N ALA A 293 -33.06 -21.63 -12.49
CA ALA A 293 -33.64 -22.93 -12.26
C ALA A 293 -32.57 -23.95 -12.63
N ARG A 294 -32.17 -24.78 -11.66
CA ARG A 294 -31.17 -25.83 -11.90
C ARG A 294 -31.71 -26.72 -13.01
N ALA A 295 -31.44 -26.34 -14.26
CA ALA A 295 -31.35 -27.33 -15.30
C ALA A 295 -30.26 -28.28 -14.81
N VAL A 296 -30.67 -29.45 -14.28
CA VAL A 296 -29.73 -30.55 -14.07
C VAL A 296 -29.10 -30.73 -15.46
N PRO A 297 -27.84 -30.34 -15.67
CA PRO A 297 -27.24 -30.58 -16.96
C PRO A 297 -27.34 -32.08 -17.14
N PRO A 298 -27.84 -32.58 -18.29
CA PRO A 298 -27.73 -33.99 -18.58
C PRO A 298 -26.27 -34.32 -18.28
N ALA A 299 -26.04 -35.37 -17.50
CA ALA A 299 -24.70 -35.83 -17.14
C ALA A 299 -23.96 -36.08 -18.46
N ARG A 300 -23.42 -35.00 -19.04
CA ARG A 300 -22.45 -35.18 -20.12
C ARG A 300 -21.39 -36.03 -19.49
N PRO A 301 -21.15 -37.24 -20.03
CA PRO A 301 -20.06 -38.05 -19.58
C PRO A 301 -18.85 -37.07 -19.62
N ALA A 302 -18.26 -36.84 -18.45
CA ALA A 302 -17.09 -36.03 -18.38
C ALA A 302 -16.17 -36.54 -19.48
N ARG A 303 -15.99 -35.75 -20.55
CA ARG A 303 -14.97 -36.08 -21.52
C ARG A 303 -13.76 -36.28 -20.65
N LEU A 304 -13.36 -37.55 -20.52
CA LEU A 304 -12.10 -37.92 -19.87
C LEU A 304 -11.06 -37.11 -20.62
N SER A 305 -10.77 -35.92 -20.07
CA SER A 305 -9.72 -35.09 -20.62
C SER A 305 -8.50 -35.97 -20.57
N ALA A 306 -7.97 -36.34 -21.74
CA ALA A 306 -6.78 -37.17 -21.91
C ALA A 306 -5.52 -36.60 -21.23
N GLY A 307 -5.67 -35.78 -20.23
CA GLY A 307 -4.68 -35.06 -19.46
C GLY A 307 -4.85 -35.14 -17.94
N ALA A 308 -5.53 -36.14 -17.39
CA ALA A 308 -5.49 -36.36 -15.94
C ALA A 308 -4.04 -36.62 -15.55
N ALA A 309 -3.43 -35.63 -14.88
CA ALA A 309 -2.03 -35.76 -14.46
C ALA A 309 -1.88 -36.96 -13.51
N SER A 310 -0.81 -37.73 -13.68
CA SER A 310 -0.49 -38.81 -12.76
C SER A 310 -0.28 -38.22 -11.34
N PRO A 311 -0.55 -38.97 -10.27
CA PRO A 311 -0.24 -38.56 -8.89
C PRO A 311 1.18 -38.02 -8.72
N ARG A 312 2.12 -38.60 -9.46
CA ARG A 312 3.54 -38.14 -9.50
C ARG A 312 3.69 -36.72 -10.06
N ALA A 313 2.81 -36.27 -10.94
CA ALA A 313 2.87 -34.91 -11.48
C ALA A 313 2.41 -33.86 -10.44
N ALA A 314 1.38 -34.18 -9.65
CA ALA A 314 0.96 -33.33 -8.53
C ALA A 314 2.04 -33.22 -7.44
N VAL A 315 2.68 -34.34 -7.08
CA VAL A 315 3.82 -34.34 -6.14
C VAL A 315 4.96 -33.48 -6.68
N ARG A 316 5.37 -33.67 -7.94
CA ARG A 316 6.44 -32.85 -8.54
C ARG A 316 6.11 -31.36 -8.57
N ALA A 317 4.86 -31.00 -8.89
CA ALA A 317 4.43 -29.62 -8.87
C ALA A 317 4.45 -29.01 -7.45
N SER A 318 4.03 -29.78 -6.45
CA SER A 318 4.07 -29.34 -5.03
C SER A 318 5.50 -29.17 -4.52
N VAL A 319 6.39 -30.10 -4.82
CA VAL A 319 7.81 -29.96 -4.47
C VAL A 319 8.43 -28.76 -5.19
N ALA A 320 8.14 -28.56 -6.47
CA ALA A 320 8.61 -27.38 -7.20
C ALA A 320 8.07 -26.07 -6.61
N CYS A 321 6.78 -26.03 -6.19
CA CYS A 321 6.21 -24.88 -5.49
C CYS A 321 6.95 -24.58 -4.18
N LEU A 322 7.21 -25.60 -3.37
CA LEU A 322 7.91 -25.44 -2.08
C LEU A 322 9.34 -24.94 -2.26
N LEU A 323 10.08 -25.56 -3.17
CA LEU A 323 11.45 -25.14 -3.47
C LEU A 323 11.48 -23.69 -4.00
N LEU A 324 10.59 -23.38 -4.94
CA LEU A 324 10.53 -22.04 -5.54
C LEU A 324 10.07 -20.99 -4.52
N ALA A 325 9.14 -21.32 -3.61
CA ALA A 325 8.72 -20.43 -2.55
C ALA A 325 9.83 -20.22 -1.49
N ALA A 326 10.66 -21.22 -1.21
CA ALA A 326 11.72 -21.14 -0.20
C ALA A 326 12.94 -20.32 -0.66
N VAL A 327 13.23 -20.28 -1.97
CA VAL A 327 14.42 -19.58 -2.52
C VAL A 327 14.46 -18.12 -2.08
N TRP A 328 13.34 -17.40 -2.15
CA TRP A 328 13.32 -15.96 -1.96
C TRP A 328 13.53 -15.51 -0.51
N PRO A 329 12.87 -16.11 0.51
CA PRO A 329 13.19 -15.82 1.90
C PRO A 329 14.62 -16.19 2.28
N VAL A 330 15.19 -17.26 1.71
CA VAL A 330 16.59 -17.62 1.93
C VAL A 330 17.53 -16.57 1.35
N LEU A 331 17.25 -16.06 0.14
CA LEU A 331 18.01 -14.97 -0.46
C LEU A 331 17.85 -13.66 0.34
N ALA A 332 16.66 -13.36 0.86
CA ALA A 332 16.44 -12.22 1.73
C ALA A 332 17.28 -12.32 3.01
N LEU A 333 17.27 -13.47 3.69
CA LEU A 333 18.10 -13.74 4.87
C LEU A 333 19.59 -13.60 4.57
N ALA A 334 20.04 -14.05 3.40
CA ALA A 334 21.43 -13.90 2.98
C ALA A 334 21.83 -12.44 2.69
N SER A 335 20.88 -11.61 2.26
CA SER A 335 21.10 -10.18 1.99
C SER A 335 20.98 -9.30 3.24
N HIS A 336 20.22 -9.76 4.26
CA HIS A 336 20.05 -9.08 5.55
C HIS A 336 21.10 -9.55 6.56
N ARG A 337 22.37 -9.56 6.24
CA ARG A 337 23.41 -9.88 7.22
C ARG A 337 23.41 -8.80 8.31
N ASP A 338 22.71 -9.09 9.40
CA ASP A 338 22.55 -8.20 10.57
C ASP A 338 23.81 -8.09 11.45
N ASP A 339 24.88 -8.79 11.09
CA ASP A 339 26.15 -8.86 11.85
C ASP A 339 27.06 -7.63 11.66
N ALA A 340 26.61 -6.60 10.97
CA ALA A 340 27.41 -5.36 10.89
C ALA A 340 27.43 -4.68 12.27
N PRO A 341 28.62 -4.36 12.82
CA PRO A 341 28.74 -3.68 14.09
C PRO A 341 27.91 -2.38 14.08
N LYS A 342 27.24 -2.08 15.20
CA LYS A 342 26.53 -0.81 15.38
C LYS A 342 27.54 0.30 15.11
N LEU A 343 27.32 1.08 14.05
CA LEU A 343 28.16 2.22 13.76
C LEU A 343 28.12 3.20 14.93
N PRO A 344 29.25 3.78 15.32
CA PRO A 344 29.28 4.79 16.36
C PRO A 344 28.36 5.96 15.98
N ALA A 345 27.82 6.64 16.97
CA ALA A 345 27.00 7.82 16.74
C ALA A 345 27.81 8.85 15.94
N VAL A 346 27.37 9.13 14.73
CA VAL A 346 28.04 10.07 13.83
C VAL A 346 27.50 11.46 14.12
N VAL A 347 28.39 12.39 14.44
CA VAL A 347 28.05 13.80 14.51
C VAL A 347 28.30 14.42 13.13
N LEU A 348 27.21 14.88 12.52
CA LEU A 348 27.30 15.59 11.24
C LEU A 348 27.78 17.02 11.47
N THR A 349 28.94 17.35 10.91
CA THR A 349 29.45 18.71 10.84
C THR A 349 29.66 19.06 9.37
N LEU A 350 29.28 20.27 8.97
CA LEU A 350 29.47 20.79 7.62
C LEU A 350 30.26 22.06 7.70
N SER A 351 31.20 22.27 6.78
CA SER A 351 31.80 23.58 6.51
C SER A 351 30.77 24.49 5.86
N ASP A 352 30.96 25.78 6.03
CA ASP A 352 30.06 26.77 5.44
C ASP A 352 30.17 26.74 3.91
N PRO A 353 29.03 26.73 3.17
CA PRO A 353 29.07 26.81 1.73
C PRO A 353 29.69 28.14 1.23
N PRO A 354 30.34 28.15 0.06
CA PRO A 354 30.91 29.39 -0.50
C PRO A 354 29.87 30.52 -0.59
N ALA A 355 30.26 31.74 -0.15
CA ALA A 355 29.43 32.94 -0.09
C ALA A 355 28.27 32.91 0.94
N TRP A 356 28.26 31.92 1.83
CA TRP A 356 27.28 31.79 2.92
C TRP A 356 28.01 31.65 4.27
N HIS A 357 27.40 32.15 5.33
CA HIS A 357 27.91 31.97 6.70
C HIS A 357 26.77 31.48 7.61
N ARG A 358 27.10 30.64 8.57
CA ARG A 358 26.18 30.11 9.55
C ARG A 358 25.77 31.18 10.55
N LEU A 359 24.47 31.20 10.88
CA LEU A 359 23.93 32.04 11.95
C LEU A 359 23.90 31.22 13.25
N PRO A 360 24.79 31.54 14.25
CA PRO A 360 24.96 30.66 15.42
C PRO A 360 23.75 30.63 16.35
N ASP A 361 22.98 31.72 16.44
CA ASP A 361 21.89 31.88 17.41
C ASP A 361 20.48 31.75 16.79
N ALA A 362 20.35 31.29 15.54
CA ALA A 362 19.08 31.15 14.87
C ALA A 362 18.65 29.67 14.79
N PRO A 363 17.83 29.19 15.72
CA PRO A 363 17.25 27.84 15.56
C PRO A 363 16.37 27.82 14.30
N PRO A 364 16.34 26.71 13.56
CA PRO A 364 15.46 26.60 12.41
C PRO A 364 13.99 26.72 12.85
N ALA A 365 13.24 27.60 12.17
CA ALA A 365 11.83 27.87 12.44
C ALA A 365 10.96 26.61 12.30
N TRP A 366 11.45 25.63 11.57
CA TRP A 366 10.78 24.37 11.30
C TRP A 366 11.79 23.22 11.29
N GLN A 367 11.37 22.03 11.75
CA GLN A 367 12.12 20.78 11.68
C GLN A 367 11.25 19.66 11.12
N ALA A 368 11.76 18.97 10.11
CA ALA A 368 11.11 17.80 9.56
C ALA A 368 11.11 16.64 10.59
N PRO A 369 9.99 15.96 10.83
CA PRO A 369 9.95 14.78 11.69
C PRO A 369 10.59 13.58 10.97
N TYR A 370 11.41 12.81 11.72
CA TYR A 370 12.03 11.58 11.22
C TYR A 370 11.90 10.43 12.20
N ALA A 371 11.65 9.24 11.67
CA ALA A 371 11.66 8.01 12.43
C ALA A 371 13.09 7.48 12.63
N GLY A 372 13.31 6.76 13.73
CA GLY A 372 14.62 6.24 14.07
C GLY A 372 15.58 7.32 14.57
N THR A 373 16.87 7.03 14.54
CA THR A 373 17.95 7.93 14.99
C THR A 373 18.93 8.24 13.86
N PRO A 374 18.53 9.04 12.84
CA PRO A 374 19.48 9.47 11.82
C PRO A 374 20.51 10.41 12.44
N ALA A 375 21.71 10.44 11.88
CA ALA A 375 22.61 11.54 12.14
C ALA A 375 22.00 12.81 11.56
N ARG A 376 21.95 13.89 12.33
CA ARG A 376 21.24 15.11 12.00
C ARG A 376 22.17 16.30 11.99
N PHE A 377 21.95 17.19 11.03
CA PHE A 377 22.53 18.51 11.01
C PHE A 377 21.44 19.51 10.66
N ALA A 378 21.38 20.62 11.38
CA ALA A 378 20.45 21.70 11.10
C ALA A 378 21.13 23.04 11.41
N ALA A 379 21.04 23.98 10.47
CA ALA A 379 21.58 25.33 10.63
C ALA A 379 20.82 26.32 9.74
N MET A 380 20.85 27.58 10.16
CA MET A 380 20.44 28.73 9.35
C MET A 380 21.66 29.41 8.76
N TYR A 381 21.53 29.87 7.52
CA TYR A 381 22.60 30.54 6.78
C TYR A 381 22.12 31.87 6.25
N ALA A 382 23.02 32.86 6.30
CA ALA A 382 22.85 34.14 5.62
C ALA A 382 23.90 34.30 4.53
N ARG A 383 23.57 35.06 3.51
CA ARG A 383 24.49 35.41 2.44
C ARG A 383 25.51 36.42 2.94
N GLN A 384 26.79 36.32 2.53
CA GLN A 384 27.86 37.20 3.00
C GLN A 384 27.70 38.67 2.55
N ASP A 385 26.99 38.89 1.44
CA ASP A 385 26.64 40.24 0.96
C ASP A 385 25.44 40.86 1.70
N GLY A 386 24.81 40.12 2.63
CA GLY A 386 23.69 40.61 3.42
C GLY A 386 22.35 40.64 2.69
N ASP A 387 22.30 40.19 1.43
CA ASP A 387 21.08 40.21 0.61
C ASP A 387 20.24 38.96 0.80
N GLY A 388 18.95 39.15 1.06
CA GLY A 388 17.90 38.10 1.13
C GLY A 388 17.63 37.54 2.53
N ALA A 389 16.52 36.77 2.64
CA ALA A 389 16.11 36.15 3.89
C ALA A 389 17.05 34.97 4.27
N PRO A 390 17.19 34.61 5.56
CA PRO A 390 17.97 33.44 5.95
C PRO A 390 17.45 32.16 5.33
N VAL A 391 18.37 31.25 4.97
CA VAL A 391 18.05 29.92 4.42
C VAL A 391 18.37 28.84 5.45
N GLY A 392 17.40 27.99 5.76
CA GLY A 392 17.59 26.83 6.61
C GLY A 392 18.07 25.63 5.81
N LEU A 393 19.02 24.88 6.37
CA LEU A 393 19.46 23.58 5.89
C LEU A 393 19.20 22.54 6.96
N GLN A 394 18.53 21.45 6.59
CA GLN A 394 18.44 20.24 7.40
C GLN A 394 18.98 19.06 6.59
N LEU A 395 19.84 18.28 7.22
CA LEU A 395 20.42 17.07 6.66
C LEU A 395 20.15 15.91 7.62
N HIS A 396 19.51 14.86 7.12
CA HIS A 396 19.26 13.64 7.86
C HIS A 396 19.94 12.50 7.12
N TRP A 397 20.87 11.82 7.77
CA TRP A 397 21.65 10.77 7.16
C TRP A 397 21.49 9.46 7.93
N TYR A 398 21.21 8.39 7.19
CA TYR A 398 21.17 7.03 7.66
C TYR A 398 22.36 6.27 7.08
N ALA A 399 23.22 5.74 7.93
CA ALA A 399 24.33 4.89 7.52
C ALA A 399 23.81 3.55 6.94
N ARG A 400 22.70 3.08 7.47
CA ARG A 400 21.98 1.89 7.03
C ARG A 400 20.48 2.14 7.17
N GLN A 401 19.69 1.63 6.25
CA GLN A 401 18.24 1.82 6.26
C GLN A 401 17.53 0.50 6.58
N ALA A 402 16.68 0.54 7.62
CA ALA A 402 15.80 -0.54 8.06
C ALA A 402 14.34 -0.05 8.06
N ARG A 403 13.37 -0.96 8.25
CA ARG A 403 11.92 -0.65 8.17
C ARG A 403 11.47 0.54 9.02
N ASP A 404 12.07 0.73 10.22
CA ASP A 404 11.72 1.81 11.15
C ASP A 404 12.74 2.96 11.16
N ALA A 405 13.75 2.92 10.31
CA ALA A 405 14.85 3.87 10.23
C ALA A 405 15.29 4.07 8.78
N GLU A 406 14.49 4.78 8.00
CA GLU A 406 14.72 5.00 6.57
C GLU A 406 14.34 6.42 6.13
N LEU A 407 14.83 6.82 4.95
CA LEU A 407 14.58 8.15 4.39
C LEU A 407 13.11 8.41 4.05
N LEU A 408 12.39 7.36 3.63
CA LEU A 408 11.02 7.45 3.14
C LEU A 408 10.11 6.58 4.00
N THR A 409 9.51 7.16 5.03
CA THR A 409 8.51 6.50 5.87
C THR A 409 7.10 6.93 5.47
N HIS A 410 6.15 6.03 5.58
CA HIS A 410 4.73 6.31 5.31
C HIS A 410 3.97 6.84 6.55
N GLN A 411 4.61 6.87 7.72
CA GLN A 411 3.91 7.03 9.01
C GLN A 411 3.79 8.46 9.53
N ALA A 412 4.44 9.45 8.92
CA ALA A 412 4.37 10.83 9.42
C ALA A 412 4.23 11.83 8.27
N SER A 413 3.43 12.86 8.48
CA SER A 413 3.48 14.04 7.61
C SER A 413 4.91 14.56 7.58
N PRO A 414 5.53 14.69 6.40
CA PRO A 414 6.90 15.17 6.29
C PRO A 414 7.09 16.60 6.79
N TYR A 415 6.01 17.28 7.17
CA TYR A 415 5.99 18.68 7.57
C TYR A 415 5.69 18.92 9.05
N GLY A 416 5.34 17.84 9.79
CA GLY A 416 4.89 17.94 11.19
C GLY A 416 3.44 18.44 11.34
N ALA A 417 2.95 18.46 12.57
CA ALA A 417 1.55 18.77 12.86
C ALA A 417 1.16 20.25 12.71
N ARG A 418 2.16 21.16 12.71
CA ARG A 418 1.91 22.61 12.70
C ARG A 418 1.86 23.22 11.32
N TRP A 419 2.62 22.67 10.37
CA TRP A 419 2.77 23.23 9.04
C TRP A 419 1.90 22.50 8.05
N MET A 420 1.15 23.25 7.28
CA MET A 420 0.22 22.72 6.30
C MET A 420 0.74 22.91 4.89
N PRO A 421 0.78 21.87 4.07
CA PRO A 421 1.14 22.01 2.69
C PRO A 421 0.02 22.69 1.88
N LEU A 422 0.31 23.83 1.26
CA LEU A 422 -0.59 24.53 0.33
C LEU A 422 -0.38 24.07 -1.10
N ALA A 423 0.85 23.84 -1.49
CA ALA A 423 1.21 23.40 -2.82
C ALA A 423 2.40 22.45 -2.75
N GLN A 424 2.36 21.41 -3.58
CA GLN A 424 3.45 20.44 -3.70
C GLN A 424 3.67 20.11 -5.18
N GLY A 425 4.95 19.92 -5.55
CA GLY A 425 5.29 19.52 -6.91
C GLY A 425 6.77 19.20 -7.08
N VAL A 426 7.12 18.77 -8.27
CA VAL A 426 8.53 18.59 -8.66
C VAL A 426 8.92 19.74 -9.58
N ARG A 427 9.97 20.45 -9.21
CA ARG A 427 10.56 21.53 -9.99
C ARG A 427 11.94 21.12 -10.49
N HIS A 428 12.26 21.44 -11.72
CA HIS A 428 13.59 21.23 -12.27
C HIS A 428 14.40 22.52 -12.13
N VAL A 429 15.56 22.41 -11.50
CA VAL A 429 16.47 23.52 -11.22
C VAL A 429 17.89 23.19 -11.69
N ASN A 430 18.63 24.19 -12.11
CA ASN A 430 20.03 24.00 -12.51
C ASN A 430 20.91 24.11 -11.26
N LEU A 431 21.49 22.98 -10.84
CA LEU A 431 22.46 22.87 -9.75
C LEU A 431 23.87 22.60 -10.30
N ALA A 432 24.87 22.46 -9.43
CA ALA A 432 26.28 22.29 -9.82
C ALA A 432 26.55 21.09 -10.74
N GLY A 433 25.71 20.06 -10.73
CA GLY A 433 25.81 18.85 -11.58
C GLY A 433 24.87 18.83 -12.80
N GLY A 434 24.21 19.95 -13.12
CA GLY A 434 23.23 20.01 -14.22
C GLY A 434 21.80 20.21 -13.75
N GLN A 435 20.84 19.85 -14.61
CA GLN A 435 19.42 19.97 -14.31
C GLN A 435 18.98 18.87 -13.33
N THR A 436 18.57 19.25 -12.12
CA THR A 436 18.15 18.34 -11.05
C THR A 436 16.71 18.63 -10.66
N GLY A 437 15.91 17.57 -10.46
CA GLY A 437 14.57 17.69 -9.88
C GLY A 437 14.67 17.94 -8.37
N VAL A 438 13.89 18.87 -7.85
CA VAL A 438 13.68 19.10 -6.41
C VAL A 438 12.18 18.95 -6.09
N ARG A 439 11.84 18.40 -4.94
CA ARG A 439 10.45 18.45 -4.44
C ARG A 439 10.23 19.81 -3.79
N GLU A 440 9.41 20.63 -4.43
CA GLU A 440 8.99 21.92 -3.90
C GLU A 440 7.71 21.76 -3.11
N SER A 441 7.66 22.33 -1.91
CA SER A 441 6.45 22.43 -1.10
C SER A 441 6.35 23.85 -0.55
N VAL A 442 5.16 24.39 -0.61
CA VAL A 442 4.79 25.64 0.05
C VAL A 442 4.02 25.28 1.30
N LEU A 443 4.53 25.63 2.46
CA LEU A 443 3.89 25.37 3.75
C LEU A 443 3.37 26.68 4.34
N ALA A 444 2.28 26.58 5.11
CA ALA A 444 1.70 27.71 5.83
C ALA A 444 1.51 27.41 7.31
N HIS A 445 1.71 28.41 8.14
CA HIS A 445 1.42 28.39 9.56
C HIS A 445 1.17 29.81 10.08
N GLY A 446 -0.06 30.10 10.54
CA GLY A 446 -0.39 31.37 11.22
C GLY A 446 -0.08 32.65 10.45
N GLY A 447 -0.17 32.64 9.12
CA GLY A 447 0.17 33.80 8.26
C GLY A 447 1.61 33.76 7.72
N GLU A 448 2.48 32.92 8.28
CA GLU A 448 3.83 32.69 7.76
C GLU A 448 3.78 31.69 6.60
N ARG A 449 4.63 31.91 5.59
CA ARG A 449 4.84 30.99 4.46
C ARG A 449 6.27 30.47 4.49
N LEU A 450 6.42 29.18 4.19
CA LEU A 450 7.72 28.53 4.11
C LEU A 450 7.85 27.85 2.75
N LEU A 451 8.84 28.23 1.96
CA LEU A 451 9.21 27.49 0.75
C LEU A 451 10.22 26.43 1.13
N VAL A 452 9.90 25.17 0.84
CA VAL A 452 10.74 24.00 1.17
C VAL A 452 11.14 23.29 -0.10
N TRP A 453 12.41 23.05 -0.30
CA TRP A 453 12.97 22.18 -1.33
C TRP A 453 13.63 20.97 -0.69
N ARG A 454 13.35 19.81 -1.24
CA ARG A 454 13.82 18.53 -0.72
C ARG A 454 14.40 17.66 -1.84
N VAL A 455 15.57 17.10 -1.60
CA VAL A 455 16.20 16.10 -2.47
C VAL A 455 16.75 14.96 -1.62
N TYR A 456 16.73 13.77 -2.19
CA TYR A 456 17.26 12.57 -1.58
C TYR A 456 18.59 12.20 -2.23
N ARG A 457 19.54 11.71 -1.43
CA ARG A 457 20.75 11.08 -1.93
C ARG A 457 20.75 9.61 -1.53
N GLN A 458 20.84 8.71 -2.50
CA GLN A 458 20.90 7.27 -2.28
C GLN A 458 21.97 6.65 -3.20
N GLY A 459 22.97 5.98 -2.61
CA GLY A 459 24.03 5.34 -3.39
C GLY A 459 24.82 6.33 -4.28
N GLY A 460 24.97 7.59 -3.86
CA GLY A 460 25.63 8.65 -4.64
C GLY A 460 24.74 9.35 -5.67
N VAL A 461 23.49 8.92 -5.87
CA VAL A 461 22.54 9.54 -6.80
C VAL A 461 21.65 10.53 -6.06
N VAL A 462 21.63 11.80 -6.50
CA VAL A 462 20.71 12.84 -5.98
C VAL A 462 19.44 12.85 -6.82
N THR A 463 18.28 12.75 -6.18
CA THR A 463 16.99 12.68 -6.87
C THR A 463 15.84 13.22 -6.03
N ALA A 464 14.78 13.73 -6.70
CA ALA A 464 13.52 14.08 -6.07
C ALA A 464 12.50 12.94 -6.09
N ARG A 465 12.81 11.80 -6.71
CA ARG A 465 11.86 10.70 -6.99
C ARG A 465 11.92 9.62 -5.91
N PRO A 466 10.91 9.47 -5.04
CA PRO A 466 10.89 8.45 -3.98
C PRO A 466 11.04 7.03 -4.51
N VAL A 467 10.41 6.73 -5.64
CA VAL A 467 10.48 5.40 -6.27
C VAL A 467 11.93 5.05 -6.65
N LEU A 468 12.67 6.02 -7.20
CA LEU A 468 14.08 5.80 -7.55
C LEU A 468 14.94 5.56 -6.31
N VAL A 469 14.70 6.29 -5.21
CA VAL A 469 15.38 6.06 -3.92
C VAL A 469 15.18 4.62 -3.45
N LYS A 470 13.92 4.14 -3.46
CA LYS A 470 13.58 2.77 -3.05
C LYS A 470 14.22 1.71 -3.96
N LEU A 471 14.24 1.94 -5.27
CA LEU A 471 14.90 1.02 -6.23
C LEU A 471 16.42 0.97 -6.02
N LEU A 472 17.07 2.13 -5.81
CA LEU A 472 18.50 2.19 -5.52
C LEU A 472 18.84 1.52 -4.18
N LEU A 473 17.98 1.68 -3.16
CA LEU A 473 18.13 0.98 -1.88
C LEU A 473 18.02 -0.53 -2.05
N ALA A 474 17.01 -1.00 -2.77
CA ALA A 474 16.84 -2.43 -3.08
C ALA A 474 18.07 -2.98 -3.82
N GLN A 475 18.52 -2.27 -4.85
CA GLN A 475 19.73 -2.66 -5.58
C GLN A 475 20.96 -2.73 -4.65
N ALA A 476 21.13 -1.74 -3.77
CA ALA A 476 22.24 -1.71 -2.83
C ALA A 476 22.22 -2.90 -1.87
N LYS A 477 21.04 -3.22 -1.29
CA LYS A 477 20.88 -4.36 -0.40
C LYS A 477 21.16 -5.70 -1.09
N LEU A 478 20.58 -5.91 -2.28
CA LEU A 478 20.73 -7.17 -3.02
C LEU A 478 22.15 -7.41 -3.55
N LEU A 479 22.87 -6.34 -3.86
CA LEU A 479 24.26 -6.43 -4.36
C LEU A 479 25.32 -6.28 -3.25
N GLY A 480 24.91 -6.18 -1.98
CA GLY A 480 25.84 -5.96 -0.86
C GLY A 480 26.61 -4.65 -0.97
N ARG A 481 25.99 -3.62 -1.58
CA ARG A 481 26.59 -2.28 -1.73
C ARG A 481 26.20 -1.36 -0.57
N ARG A 482 26.79 -0.15 -0.53
CA ARG A 482 26.45 0.88 0.45
C ARG A 482 24.96 1.19 0.45
N GLN A 483 24.35 1.11 1.63
CA GLN A 483 22.92 1.38 1.86
C GLN A 483 22.66 2.76 2.41
N ASP A 484 23.74 3.58 2.59
CA ASP A 484 23.61 4.91 3.14
C ASP A 484 22.72 5.81 2.29
N GLY A 485 21.95 6.60 2.99
CA GLY A 485 21.05 7.55 2.35
C GLY A 485 20.95 8.84 3.14
N ALA A 486 20.75 9.96 2.45
CA ALA A 486 20.57 11.26 3.05
C ALA A 486 19.34 11.97 2.48
N ASP A 487 18.65 12.69 3.36
CA ASP A 487 17.61 13.64 2.99
C ASP A 487 18.15 15.05 3.20
N ILE A 488 18.16 15.84 2.15
CA ILE A 488 18.68 17.20 2.11
C ILE A 488 17.48 18.13 1.92
N ILE A 489 17.22 18.95 2.93
CA ILE A 489 16.08 19.87 2.94
C ILE A 489 16.61 21.28 3.10
N VAL A 490 16.24 22.15 2.18
CA VAL A 490 16.50 23.59 2.29
C VAL A 490 15.17 24.34 2.31
N PHE A 491 15.09 25.39 3.10
CA PHE A 491 13.87 26.16 3.25
C PHE A 491 14.16 27.63 3.54
N ALA A 492 13.21 28.48 3.18
CA ALA A 492 13.23 29.89 3.53
C ALA A 492 11.81 30.38 3.84
N ALA A 493 11.70 31.16 4.90
CA ALA A 493 10.45 31.86 5.23
C ALA A 493 10.28 33.08 4.32
N TYR A 494 9.03 33.39 3.99
CA TYR A 494 8.68 34.56 3.21
C TYR A 494 7.27 35.06 3.57
N ASP A 495 7.00 36.31 3.27
CA ASP A 495 5.70 36.91 3.49
C ASP A 495 4.68 36.41 2.45
N GLU A 496 3.42 36.26 2.83
CA GLU A 496 2.34 35.81 1.96
C GLU A 496 2.20 36.67 0.69
N LEU A 497 2.45 37.95 0.79
CA LEU A 497 2.36 38.91 -0.32
C LEU A 497 3.63 38.95 -1.19
N ALA A 498 4.73 38.34 -0.72
CA ALA A 498 5.99 38.33 -1.45
C ALA A 498 6.09 37.09 -2.37
N PRO A 499 6.84 37.18 -3.48
CA PRO A 499 7.11 36.03 -4.30
C PRO A 499 7.96 35.00 -3.55
N PRO A 500 7.72 33.69 -3.71
CA PRO A 500 8.53 32.66 -3.07
C PRO A 500 10.03 32.79 -3.42
N PRO A 501 10.96 32.68 -2.45
CA PRO A 501 12.40 32.95 -2.61
C PRO A 501 13.16 31.83 -3.34
N ARG A 502 12.69 31.43 -4.52
CA ARG A 502 13.21 30.31 -5.32
C ARG A 502 14.65 30.54 -5.78
N ALA A 503 14.96 31.75 -6.23
CA ALA A 503 16.29 32.09 -6.70
C ALA A 503 17.34 31.95 -5.58
N GLN A 504 16.96 32.33 -4.37
CA GLN A 504 17.81 32.24 -3.19
C GLN A 504 18.05 30.79 -2.78
N LEU A 505 17.00 29.95 -2.71
CA LEU A 505 17.15 28.51 -2.44
C LEU A 505 18.01 27.84 -3.51
N GLN A 506 17.87 28.22 -4.79
CA GLN A 506 18.70 27.70 -5.87
C GLN A 506 20.17 28.07 -5.73
N ALA A 507 20.46 29.33 -5.38
CA ALA A 507 21.83 29.81 -5.16
C ALA A 507 22.47 29.08 -3.97
N PHE A 508 21.73 28.92 -2.87
CA PHE A 508 22.19 28.17 -1.70
C PHE A 508 22.45 26.70 -2.02
N MET A 509 21.49 26.00 -2.63
CA MET A 509 21.66 24.58 -2.99
C MET A 509 22.83 24.37 -3.95
N ARG A 510 23.05 25.28 -4.89
CA ARG A 510 24.19 25.21 -5.83
C ARG A 510 25.52 25.26 -5.09
N ALA A 511 25.63 26.08 -4.02
CA ALA A 511 26.83 26.19 -3.20
C ALA A 511 26.96 25.06 -2.17
N ALA A 512 25.83 24.63 -1.56
CA ALA A 512 25.83 23.69 -0.45
C ALA A 512 25.94 22.22 -0.88
N LEU A 513 25.33 21.85 -2.01
CA LEU A 513 25.25 20.44 -2.44
C LEU A 513 26.63 19.79 -2.62
N PRO A 514 27.65 20.42 -3.24
CA PRO A 514 28.98 19.84 -3.34
C PRO A 514 29.64 19.61 -1.97
N VAL A 515 29.47 20.55 -1.03
CA VAL A 515 30.01 20.45 0.33
C VAL A 515 29.35 19.29 1.09
N ILE A 516 28.03 19.15 0.94
CA ILE A 516 27.27 18.05 1.54
C ILE A 516 27.72 16.71 0.95
N GLU A 517 27.85 16.62 -0.37
CA GLU A 517 28.27 15.37 -1.03
C GLU A 517 29.66 14.94 -0.62
N GLN A 518 30.63 15.87 -0.58
CA GLN A 518 31.97 15.58 -0.11
C GLN A 518 31.93 15.04 1.32
N ARG A 519 31.20 15.71 2.23
CA ARG A 519 31.09 15.26 3.63
C ARG A 519 30.46 13.88 3.76
N LEU A 520 29.39 13.59 3.01
CA LEU A 520 28.72 12.29 3.03
C LEU A 520 29.59 11.15 2.47
N GLN A 521 30.54 11.45 1.58
CA GLN A 521 31.51 10.48 1.08
C GLN A 521 32.58 10.11 2.13
N GLU A 522 32.95 11.07 2.99
CA GLU A 522 33.94 10.88 4.07
C GLU A 522 33.39 10.13 5.29
N LEU A 523 32.05 9.99 5.41
CA LEU A 523 31.45 9.36 6.58
C LEU A 523 31.76 7.85 6.62
N PRO A 524 31.94 7.29 7.83
CA PRO A 524 32.18 5.87 7.99
C PRO A 524 31.01 5.07 7.44
N HIS A 525 31.32 4.05 6.66
CA HIS A 525 30.35 3.17 6.05
C HIS A 525 30.35 1.86 6.80
N GLY A 526 29.15 1.28 7.00
CA GLY A 526 29.06 -0.12 7.33
C GLY A 526 29.46 -0.98 6.13
N PRO A 527 30.05 -2.17 6.36
CA PRO A 527 30.33 -3.13 5.30
C PRO A 527 29.07 -3.55 4.57
#